data_aca46c5d49351ec2cd98bddf6cb4ccf7
#
_entry.id   aca46c5d49351ec2cd98bddf6cb4ccf7
#
_cell.length_a   1.000
_cell.length_b   1.000
_cell.length_c   1.000
_cell.angle_alpha   90.00
_cell.angle_beta   90.00
_cell.angle_gamma   90.00
#
_symmetry.space_group_name_H-M   'P 1'
#
loop_
_entity.id
_entity.type
_entity.pdbx_description
1 polymer ?
#
loop_
_entity_poly.entity_id
_entity_poly.type
_entity_poly.pdbx_seq_one_letter_code
_entity_poly.pdbx_strand_id
1 'polypeptide(L)'
;MKVLLGVGGSSDSLTALEATVERALAAGDELTVAVVENPQSDIDTDEVERRVREELSSVPLEADVRRVEGDAGSRLVEIAESEGFDQIALGGGQTSPMGKINIGSIAEFVLLNAPVSVHLIR
;
A
#
# COMPACT_ATOMS: atom_id res chain seq x y z
N MET A 1 -11.38 2.81 11.06
CA MET A 1 -10.80 3.97 10.34
C MET A 1 -10.71 3.68 8.84
N LYS A 2 -10.44 4.68 8.07
CA LYS A 2 -10.38 4.59 6.61
C LYS A 2 -8.92 4.53 6.17
N VAL A 3 -8.50 3.40 5.61
CA VAL A 3 -7.09 3.10 5.29
C VAL A 3 -6.89 3.01 3.78
N LEU A 4 -5.86 3.69 3.29
CA LEU A 4 -5.39 3.58 1.91
C LEU A 4 -4.10 2.78 1.89
N LEU A 5 -4.11 1.62 1.24
CA LEU A 5 -2.92 0.78 1.08
C LEU A 5 -2.37 0.93 -0.33
N GLY A 6 -1.11 1.33 -0.44
CA GLY A 6 -0.41 1.37 -1.72
C GLY A 6 0.32 0.06 -1.99
N VAL A 7 0.08 -0.54 -3.15
CA VAL A 7 0.71 -1.79 -3.56
C VAL A 7 1.37 -1.60 -4.92
N GLY A 8 2.67 -1.75 -4.97
CA GLY A 8 3.49 -1.55 -6.19
C GLY A 8 4.17 -2.80 -6.71
N GLY A 9 3.86 -3.97 -6.20
CA GLY A 9 4.37 -5.23 -6.72
C GLY A 9 5.69 -5.70 -6.13
N SER A 10 6.27 -5.01 -5.16
CA SER A 10 7.39 -5.53 -4.41
C SER A 10 6.91 -6.65 -3.47
N SER A 11 7.82 -7.53 -3.05
CA SER A 11 7.47 -8.57 -2.07
C SER A 11 6.98 -7.96 -0.77
N ASP A 12 7.52 -6.82 -0.37
CA ASP A 12 7.09 -6.08 0.82
C ASP A 12 5.66 -5.60 0.70
N SER A 13 5.26 -5.09 -0.47
CA SER A 13 3.90 -4.58 -0.67
C SER A 13 2.87 -5.70 -0.63
N LEU A 14 3.20 -6.88 -1.13
CA LEU A 14 2.31 -8.05 -1.08
C LEU A 14 2.19 -8.58 0.35
N THR A 15 3.27 -8.58 1.12
CA THR A 15 3.24 -8.91 2.55
C THR A 15 2.39 -7.90 3.32
N ALA A 16 2.54 -6.62 2.99
CA ALA A 16 1.75 -5.56 3.60
C ALA A 16 0.26 -5.70 3.30
N LEU A 17 -0.10 -6.20 2.12
CA LEU A 17 -1.49 -6.48 1.76
C LEU A 17 -2.09 -7.49 2.73
N GLU A 18 -1.43 -8.61 2.96
CA GLU A 18 -1.91 -9.64 3.89
C GLU A 18 -2.10 -9.09 5.30
N ALA A 19 -1.11 -8.38 5.81
CA ALA A 19 -1.15 -7.81 7.17
C ALA A 19 -2.26 -6.76 7.30
N THR A 20 -2.44 -5.92 6.27
CA THR A 20 -3.47 -4.86 6.30
C THR A 20 -4.88 -5.45 6.21
N VAL A 21 -5.06 -6.48 5.40
CA VAL A 21 -6.35 -7.21 5.31
C VAL A 21 -6.70 -7.82 6.67
N GLU A 22 -5.74 -8.49 7.31
CA GLU A 22 -5.95 -9.11 8.63
C GLU A 22 -6.35 -8.07 9.68
N ARG A 23 -5.66 -6.93 9.70
CA ARG A 23 -6.00 -5.83 10.61
C ARG A 23 -7.37 -5.24 10.31
N ALA A 24 -7.70 -5.03 9.05
CA ALA A 24 -8.99 -4.46 8.65
C ALA A 24 -10.15 -5.35 9.09
N LEU A 25 -9.99 -6.68 8.96
CA LEU A 25 -10.99 -7.63 9.43
C LEU A 25 -11.16 -7.56 10.95
N ALA A 26 -10.06 -7.48 11.68
CA ALA A 26 -10.07 -7.45 13.15
C ALA A 26 -10.61 -6.13 13.70
N ALA A 27 -10.29 -5.01 13.08
CA ALA A 27 -10.61 -3.66 13.57
C ALA A 27 -11.86 -3.04 12.94
N GLY A 28 -12.40 -3.66 11.89
CA GLY A 28 -13.55 -3.10 11.16
C GLY A 28 -13.17 -1.88 10.31
N ASP A 29 -11.92 -1.80 9.84
CA ASP A 29 -11.48 -0.69 9.01
C ASP A 29 -12.06 -0.75 7.60
N GLU A 30 -12.28 0.43 6.99
CA GLU A 30 -12.57 0.54 5.57
C GLU A 30 -11.24 0.53 4.82
N LEU A 31 -11.08 -0.40 3.89
CA LEU A 31 -9.83 -0.55 3.15
C LEU A 31 -10.02 -0.22 1.67
N THR A 32 -9.15 0.64 1.17
CA THR A 32 -8.97 0.87 -0.26
C THR A 32 -7.56 0.50 -0.63
N VAL A 33 -7.41 -0.37 -1.63
CA VAL A 33 -6.11 -0.76 -2.16
C VAL A 33 -5.85 0.01 -3.44
N ALA A 34 -4.77 0.78 -3.45
CA ALA A 34 -4.31 1.51 -4.62
C ALA A 34 -3.16 0.74 -5.27
N VAL A 35 -3.41 0.20 -6.45
CA VAL A 35 -2.38 -0.46 -7.25
C VAL A 35 -1.64 0.63 -8.02
N VAL A 36 -0.39 0.88 -7.65
CA VAL A 36 0.41 1.97 -8.19
C VAL A 36 1.49 1.45 -9.13
N GLU A 37 1.92 2.30 -10.04
CA GLU A 37 3.04 1.98 -10.93
C GLU A 37 4.34 2.06 -10.14
N ASN A 38 5.14 0.99 -10.22
CA ASN A 38 6.44 0.94 -9.58
C ASN A 38 7.47 0.47 -10.61
N PRO A 39 8.29 1.36 -11.16
CA PRO A 39 9.28 0.99 -12.18
C PRO A 39 10.37 0.04 -11.68
N GLN A 40 10.49 -0.12 -10.35
CA GLN A 40 11.45 -1.05 -9.75
C GLN A 40 10.85 -2.43 -9.49
N SER A 41 9.58 -2.63 -9.79
CA SER A 41 8.92 -3.92 -9.61
C SER A 41 9.28 -4.88 -10.74
N ASP A 42 9.48 -6.15 -10.39
CA ASP A 42 9.75 -7.22 -11.35
C ASP A 42 8.46 -7.72 -12.05
N ILE A 43 7.31 -7.37 -11.52
CA ILE A 43 6.03 -7.77 -12.10
C ILE A 43 5.27 -6.54 -12.57
N ASP A 44 4.50 -6.69 -13.64
CA ASP A 44 3.75 -5.57 -14.19
C ASP A 44 2.51 -5.24 -13.36
N THR A 45 1.94 -4.07 -13.62
CA THR A 45 0.80 -3.55 -12.86
C THR A 45 -0.45 -4.43 -13.00
N ASP A 46 -0.65 -5.04 -14.16
CA ASP A 46 -1.79 -5.95 -14.38
C ASP A 46 -1.69 -7.18 -13.47
N GLU A 47 -0.49 -7.75 -13.35
CA GLU A 47 -0.23 -8.89 -12.48
C GLU A 47 -0.40 -8.52 -11.01
N VAL A 48 0.05 -7.33 -10.61
CA VAL A 48 -0.13 -6.83 -9.25
C VAL A 48 -1.61 -6.72 -8.91
N GLU A 49 -2.41 -6.12 -9.80
CA GLU A 49 -3.85 -5.99 -9.60
C GLU A 49 -4.52 -7.36 -9.49
N ARG A 50 -4.12 -8.31 -10.33
CA ARG A 50 -4.64 -9.68 -10.28
C ARG A 50 -4.38 -10.33 -8.91
N ARG A 51 -3.16 -10.21 -8.39
CA ARG A 51 -2.80 -10.77 -7.08
C ARG A 51 -3.56 -10.11 -5.94
N VAL A 52 -3.75 -8.81 -6.01
CA VAL A 52 -4.54 -8.07 -5.02
C VAL A 52 -5.99 -8.56 -5.01
N ARG A 53 -6.62 -8.68 -6.17
CA ARG A 53 -8.00 -9.13 -6.26
C ARG A 53 -8.15 -10.59 -5.82
N GLU A 54 -7.17 -11.44 -6.14
CA GLU A 54 -7.16 -12.83 -5.71
C GLU A 54 -7.09 -12.95 -4.18
N GLU A 55 -6.21 -12.18 -3.55
CA GLU A 55 -6.08 -12.15 -2.08
C GLU A 55 -7.39 -11.68 -1.43
N LEU A 56 -8.00 -10.64 -1.95
CA LEU A 56 -9.24 -10.09 -1.40
C LEU A 56 -10.43 -11.01 -1.62
N SER A 57 -10.43 -11.81 -2.68
CA SER A 57 -11.52 -12.75 -2.96
C SER A 57 -11.57 -13.91 -1.96
N SER A 58 -10.48 -14.19 -1.28
CA SER A 58 -10.37 -15.29 -0.32
C SER A 58 -10.76 -14.90 1.11
N VAL A 59 -11.10 -13.64 1.35
CA VAL A 59 -11.43 -13.13 2.70
C VAL A 59 -12.79 -12.42 2.70
N PRO A 60 -13.53 -12.43 3.84
CA PRO A 60 -14.83 -11.77 3.94
C PRO A 60 -14.68 -10.27 4.24
N LEU A 61 -13.91 -9.59 3.43
CA LEU A 61 -13.67 -8.15 3.55
C LEU A 61 -14.07 -7.46 2.24
N GLU A 62 -14.95 -6.48 2.34
CA GLU A 62 -15.23 -5.60 1.22
C GLU A 62 -14.15 -4.53 1.17
N ALA A 63 -13.37 -4.56 0.11
CA ALA A 63 -12.32 -3.57 -0.11
C ALA A 63 -12.43 -3.04 -1.53
N ASP A 64 -12.19 -1.74 -1.66
CA ASP A 64 -12.13 -1.10 -2.96
C ASP A 64 -10.73 -1.30 -3.55
N VAL A 65 -10.65 -1.62 -4.82
CA VAL A 65 -9.37 -1.76 -5.53
C VAL A 65 -9.34 -0.75 -6.66
N ARG A 66 -8.33 0.12 -6.63
CA ARG A 66 -8.15 1.16 -7.65
C ARG A 66 -6.81 1.00 -8.31
N ARG A 67 -6.79 1.20 -9.62
CA ARG A 67 -5.55 1.33 -10.35
C ARG A 67 -5.20 2.81 -10.44
N VAL A 68 -4.02 3.16 -9.98
CA VAL A 68 -3.57 4.57 -9.89
C VAL A 68 -2.43 4.79 -10.85
N GLU A 69 -2.63 5.69 -11.81
CA GLU A 69 -1.62 6.07 -12.79
C GLU A 69 -0.86 7.31 -12.34
N GLY A 70 0.35 7.48 -12.86
CA GLY A 70 1.19 8.62 -12.55
C GLY A 70 2.18 8.32 -11.44
N ASP A 71 2.74 9.38 -10.85
CA ASP A 71 3.72 9.25 -9.78
C ASP A 71 3.08 8.68 -8.52
N ALA A 72 3.52 7.48 -8.14
CA ALA A 72 2.88 6.72 -7.08
C ALA A 72 2.79 7.47 -5.75
N GLY A 73 3.91 8.03 -5.29
CA GLY A 73 3.94 8.77 -4.01
C GLY A 73 3.02 9.98 -4.00
N SER A 74 3.09 10.81 -5.04
CA SER A 74 2.25 11.99 -5.17
C SER A 74 0.77 11.65 -5.23
N ARG A 75 0.43 10.61 -5.98
CA ARG A 75 -0.97 10.18 -6.13
C ARG A 75 -1.54 9.63 -4.83
N LEU A 76 -0.76 8.85 -4.08
CA LEU A 76 -1.20 8.32 -2.80
C LEU A 76 -1.49 9.45 -1.79
N VAL A 77 -0.60 10.43 -1.72
CA VAL A 77 -0.80 11.60 -0.84
C VAL A 77 -2.04 12.39 -1.25
N GLU A 78 -2.19 12.65 -2.55
CA GLU A 78 -3.35 13.37 -3.08
C GLU A 78 -4.67 12.67 -2.78
N ILE A 79 -4.74 11.37 -3.01
CA ILE A 79 -5.95 10.58 -2.74
C ILE A 79 -6.29 10.58 -1.25
N ALA A 80 -5.29 10.36 -0.40
CA ALA A 80 -5.50 10.34 1.03
C ALA A 80 -6.05 11.67 1.56
N GLU A 81 -5.53 12.77 1.07
CA GLU A 81 -5.97 14.10 1.45
C GLU A 81 -7.37 14.43 0.91
N SER A 82 -7.58 14.25 -0.40
CA SER A 82 -8.83 14.64 -1.06
C SER A 82 -10.02 13.77 -0.69
N GLU A 83 -9.79 12.52 -0.33
CA GLU A 83 -10.88 11.58 0.00
C GLU A 83 -11.00 11.28 1.49
N GLY A 84 -10.24 11.96 2.32
CA GLY A 84 -10.39 11.87 3.78
C GLY A 84 -9.97 10.55 4.39
N PHE A 85 -8.89 9.94 3.88
CA PHE A 85 -8.34 8.76 4.52
C PHE A 85 -7.66 9.12 5.84
N ASP A 86 -7.75 8.22 6.81
CA ASP A 86 -7.14 8.42 8.13
C ASP A 86 -5.66 8.00 8.15
N GLN A 87 -5.30 7.05 7.28
CA GLN A 87 -3.98 6.45 7.27
C GLN A 87 -3.61 5.97 5.87
N ILE A 88 -2.33 6.11 5.53
CA ILE A 88 -1.74 5.45 4.37
C ILE A 88 -0.88 4.30 4.90
N ALA A 89 -1.10 3.09 4.39
CA ALA A 89 -0.29 1.93 4.69
C ALA A 89 0.56 1.56 3.48
N LEU A 90 1.80 1.19 3.71
CA LEU A 90 2.75 0.82 2.66
C LEU A 90 3.64 -0.32 3.15
N GLY A 91 4.00 -1.20 2.24
CA GLY A 91 5.09 -2.14 2.47
C GLY A 91 6.43 -1.44 2.34
N GLY A 92 7.35 -1.75 3.22
CA GLY A 92 8.67 -1.15 3.15
C GLY A 92 9.54 -1.47 4.36
N GLY A 93 10.74 -0.93 4.34
CA GLY A 93 11.63 -1.05 5.48
C GLY A 93 12.35 -2.38 5.58
N GLN A 94 12.81 -2.93 4.46
CA GLN A 94 13.66 -4.12 4.49
C GLN A 94 14.95 -3.82 5.23
N THR A 95 15.34 -4.74 6.11
CA THR A 95 16.63 -4.65 6.81
C THR A 95 17.70 -5.22 5.90
N SER A 96 18.74 -4.41 5.60
CA SER A 96 19.89 -4.88 4.85
C SER A 96 20.75 -5.82 5.72
N PRO A 97 21.68 -6.58 5.11
CA PRO A 97 22.61 -7.43 5.87
C PRO A 97 23.44 -6.66 6.89
N MET A 98 23.57 -5.35 6.74
CA MET A 98 24.30 -4.49 7.68
C MET A 98 23.38 -3.92 8.79
N GLY A 99 22.14 -4.37 8.85
CA GLY A 99 21.19 -3.91 9.85
C GLY A 99 20.54 -2.56 9.55
N LYS A 100 20.80 -1.99 8.39
CA LYS A 100 20.16 -0.74 7.98
C LYS A 100 18.81 -0.99 7.34
N ILE A 101 17.83 -0.13 7.65
CA ILE A 101 16.51 -0.19 7.04
C ILE A 101 16.54 0.61 5.75
N ASN A 102 16.19 -0.05 4.63
CA ASN A 102 16.04 0.60 3.34
C ASN A 102 14.57 0.89 3.09
N ILE A 103 14.26 2.17 2.97
CA ILE A 103 12.91 2.63 2.64
C ILE A 103 12.89 2.92 1.15
N GLY A 104 11.93 2.34 0.43
CA GLY A 104 11.77 2.60 -1.01
C GLY A 104 11.39 4.06 -1.28
N SER A 105 11.63 4.51 -2.51
CA SER A 105 11.39 5.91 -2.89
C SER A 105 9.93 6.34 -2.73
N ILE A 106 8.98 5.45 -3.00
CA ILE A 106 7.54 5.74 -2.83
C ILE A 106 7.22 5.97 -1.36
N ALA A 107 7.69 5.05 -0.50
CA ALA A 107 7.46 5.17 0.95
C ALA A 107 8.13 6.41 1.53
N GLU A 108 9.35 6.72 1.10
CA GLU A 108 10.05 7.92 1.54
C GLU A 108 9.28 9.18 1.20
N PHE A 109 8.81 9.29 -0.05
CA PHE A 109 8.02 10.44 -0.48
C PHE A 109 6.75 10.59 0.37
N VAL A 110 6.03 9.48 0.58
CA VAL A 110 4.79 9.50 1.37
C VAL A 110 5.06 9.90 2.81
N LEU A 111 6.11 9.36 3.43
CA LEU A 111 6.48 9.72 4.80
C LEU A 111 6.77 11.21 4.96
N LEU A 112 7.43 11.81 3.97
CA LEU A 112 7.83 13.22 4.03
C LEU A 112 6.70 14.19 3.68
N ASN A 113 5.67 13.75 2.97
CA ASN A 113 4.65 14.64 2.40
C ASN A 113 3.22 14.35 2.84
N ALA A 114 2.93 13.22 3.44
CA ALA A 114 1.56 12.87 3.78
C ALA A 114 1.02 13.73 4.94
N PRO A 115 -0.20 14.30 4.79
CA PRO A 115 -0.86 15.03 5.87
C PRO A 115 -1.60 14.11 6.85
N VAL A 116 -1.52 12.80 6.65
CA VAL A 116 -2.18 11.78 7.47
C VAL A 116 -1.13 10.82 8.03
N SER A 117 -1.54 9.96 8.97
CA SER A 117 -0.65 8.94 9.53
C SER A 117 -0.16 7.99 8.45
N VAL A 118 1.09 7.55 8.57
CA VAL A 118 1.68 6.59 7.64
C VAL A 118 2.16 5.37 8.43
N HIS A 119 1.76 4.20 7.97
CA HIS A 119 2.15 2.93 8.57
C HIS A 119 2.98 2.13 7.58
N LEU A 120 4.26 1.97 7.90
CA LEU A 120 5.14 1.10 7.13
C LEU A 120 5.09 -0.31 7.69
N ILE A 121 4.73 -1.26 6.83
CA ILE A 121 4.58 -2.66 7.21
C ILE A 121 5.78 -3.44 6.65
N ARG A 122 6.50 -4.06 7.54
CA ARG A 122 7.66 -4.88 7.21
C ARG A 122 7.27 -6.34 7.05
#